data_924cbca8a7cefb758897709209f2f9c2
#
_entry.id   924cbca8a7cefb758897709209f2f9c2
#
_cell.length_a   1.000
_cell.length_b   1.000
_cell.length_c   1.000
_cell.angle_alpha   90.00
_cell.angle_beta   90.00
_cell.angle_gamma   90.00
#
_symmetry.space_group_name_H-M   'P 1'
#
loop_
_entity.id
_entity.type
_entity.pdbx_description
1 polymer ?
#
loop_
_entity_poly.entity_id
_entity_poly.type
_entity_poly.pdbx_seq_one_letter_code
_entity_poly.pdbx_strand_id
1 'polypeptide(L)' 'MIGVFYAKPSPNDKPFVNVGDEIKEGQTICIIETIKLMNKITTDISGKIAEICVEDGKPVEYGQVIMYVEQ' A
#
# COMPACT_ATOMS: atom_id res chain seq x y z
N MET A 1 -0.78 -13.88 -10.52
CA MET A 1 -0.18 -12.80 -9.70
C MET A 1 -0.22 -11.50 -10.48
N ILE A 2 -0.64 -10.41 -9.83
CA ILE A 2 -0.73 -9.12 -10.50
C ILE A 2 0.55 -8.29 -10.35
N GLY A 3 1.23 -8.39 -9.22
CA GLY A 3 2.45 -7.63 -9.00
C GLY A 3 3.06 -7.88 -7.64
N VAL A 4 4.04 -7.04 -7.30
CA VAL A 4 4.75 -7.10 -6.02
C VAL A 4 4.43 -5.83 -5.23
N PHE A 5 4.07 -6.02 -3.97
CA PHE A 5 3.72 -4.92 -3.07
C PHE A 5 4.98 -4.31 -2.47
N TYR A 6 5.06 -2.98 -2.52
CA TYR A 6 6.13 -2.24 -1.84
C TYR A 6 5.50 -1.21 -0.91
N ALA A 7 5.83 -1.32 0.37
CA ALA A 7 5.31 -0.42 1.39
C ALA A 7 6.05 0.91 1.43
N LYS A 8 7.17 1.03 0.72
CA LYS A 8 8.02 2.22 0.74
C LYS A 8 8.63 2.45 -0.64
N PRO A 9 9.03 3.72 -0.94
CA PRO A 9 9.53 4.08 -2.26
C PRO A 9 10.84 3.38 -2.62
N SER A 10 11.69 3.11 -1.65
CA SER A 10 12.94 2.41 -1.83
C SER A 10 13.32 1.69 -0.54
N PRO A 11 14.27 0.72 -0.59
CA PRO A 11 14.64 -0.05 0.60
C PRO A 11 15.15 0.78 1.78
N ASN A 12 15.68 1.98 1.50
CA ASN A 12 16.25 2.84 2.55
C ASN A 12 15.29 3.93 3.02
N ASP A 13 14.09 3.98 2.45
CA ASP A 13 13.10 5.00 2.80
C ASP A 13 12.16 4.50 3.87
N LYS A 14 11.44 5.45 4.47
CA LYS A 14 10.38 5.13 5.42
C LYS A 14 9.15 4.63 4.67
N PRO A 15 8.33 3.78 5.28
CA PRO A 15 7.07 3.36 4.68
C PRO A 15 6.17 4.56 4.40
N PHE A 16 5.32 4.42 3.37
CA PHE A 16 4.31 5.45 3.06
C PHE A 16 3.35 5.63 4.23
N VAL A 17 2.95 4.53 4.86
CA VAL A 17 2.03 4.53 6.01
C VAL A 17 2.39 3.42 6.97
N ASN A 18 2.00 3.60 8.23
CA ASN A 18 2.13 2.59 9.28
C ASN A 18 0.77 2.35 9.91
N VAL A 19 0.62 1.21 10.58
CA VAL A 19 -0.59 0.94 11.38
C VAL A 19 -0.74 2.05 12.41
N GLY A 20 -1.93 2.61 12.50
CA GLY A 20 -2.22 3.74 13.39
C GLY A 20 -2.14 5.11 12.73
N ASP A 21 -1.58 5.19 11.52
CA ASP A 21 -1.49 6.47 10.80
C ASP A 21 -2.85 6.89 10.25
N GLU A 22 -3.08 8.18 10.24
CA GLU A 22 -4.24 8.75 9.56
C GLU A 22 -3.91 9.01 8.11
N ILE A 23 -4.84 8.70 7.22
CA ILE A 23 -4.67 8.91 5.79
C ILE A 23 -5.83 9.75 5.26
N LYS A 24 -5.56 10.44 4.15
CA LYS A 24 -6.56 11.27 3.48
C LYS A 24 -6.72 10.79 2.05
N GLU A 25 -7.92 10.92 1.53
CA GLU A 25 -8.23 10.60 0.14
C GLU A 25 -7.20 11.22 -0.81
N GLY A 26 -6.68 10.42 -1.73
CA GLY A 26 -5.65 10.86 -2.67
C GLY A 26 -4.21 10.66 -2.20
N GLN A 27 -4.02 10.27 -0.95
CA GLN A 27 -2.68 10.05 -0.41
C GLN A 27 -2.11 8.72 -0.92
N THR A 28 -0.82 8.71 -1.29
CA THR A 28 -0.15 7.47 -1.71
C THR A 28 0.07 6.58 -0.50
N ILE A 29 -0.34 5.32 -0.60
CA ILE A 29 -0.23 4.36 0.50
C ILE A 29 0.71 3.19 0.21
N CYS A 30 0.98 2.90 -1.06
CA CYS A 30 1.91 1.83 -1.43
C CYS A 30 2.24 1.91 -2.92
N ILE A 31 3.12 1.02 -3.36
CA ILE A 31 3.46 0.86 -4.77
C ILE A 31 3.24 -0.59 -5.14
N ILE A 32 2.64 -0.84 -6.29
CA ILE A 32 2.52 -2.18 -6.87
C ILE A 32 3.35 -2.21 -8.15
N GLU A 33 4.38 -3.04 -8.17
CA GLU A 33 5.23 -3.23 -9.34
C GLU A 33 4.71 -4.39 -10.17
N THR A 34 4.46 -4.12 -11.44
CA THR A 34 4.08 -5.15 -12.40
C THR A 34 5.19 -5.30 -13.44
N ILE A 35 5.00 -6.20 -14.39
CA ILE A 35 6.02 -6.46 -15.43
C ILE A 35 6.44 -5.20 -16.17
N LYS A 36 5.52 -4.27 -16.38
CA LYS A 36 5.78 -3.07 -17.19
C LYS A 36 5.87 -1.77 -16.42
N LEU A 37 5.29 -1.71 -15.23
CA LEU A 37 5.11 -0.43 -14.52
C LEU A 37 5.25 -0.59 -13.02
N MET A 38 5.67 0.51 -12.40
CA MET A 38 5.52 0.69 -10.97
C MET A 38 4.37 1.66 -10.76
N ASN A 39 3.29 1.20 -10.15
CA ASN A 39 2.10 2.00 -9.93
C ASN A 39 2.01 2.46 -8.49
N LYS A 40 1.91 3.77 -8.30
CA LYS A 40 1.63 4.33 -6.98
C LYS A 40 0.14 4.16 -6.73
N ILE A 41 -0.19 3.56 -5.60
CA ILE A 41 -1.58 3.34 -5.22
C ILE A 41 -1.98 4.40 -4.22
N THR A 42 -3.04 5.11 -4.54
CA THR A 42 -3.59 6.15 -3.65
C THR A 42 -4.87 5.64 -3.03
N THR A 43 -5.17 6.10 -1.83
CA THR A 43 -6.41 5.75 -1.17
C THR A 43 -7.56 6.60 -1.69
N ASP A 44 -8.73 5.99 -1.84
CA ASP A 44 -9.95 6.70 -2.21
C ASP A 44 -10.83 7.03 -1.00
N ILE A 45 -10.34 6.73 0.20
CA ILE A 45 -11.05 7.02 1.45
C ILE A 45 -10.10 7.66 2.46
N SER A 46 -10.67 8.38 3.41
CA SER A 46 -9.93 8.94 4.54
C SER A 46 -10.21 8.10 5.77
N GLY A 47 -9.23 7.98 6.66
CA GLY A 47 -9.40 7.23 7.88
C GLY A 47 -8.07 6.91 8.52
N LYS A 48 -8.06 5.85 9.33
CA LYS A 48 -6.87 5.42 10.07
C LYS A 48 -6.51 4.00 9.65
N ILE A 49 -5.23 3.75 9.43
CA ILE A 49 -4.76 2.40 9.06
C ILE A 49 -4.94 1.48 10.27
N ALA A 50 -5.84 0.51 10.13
CA ALA A 50 -6.10 -0.47 11.18
C ALA A 50 -5.17 -1.67 11.08
N GLU A 51 -4.89 -2.11 9.86
CA GLU A 51 -4.05 -3.29 9.63
C GLU A 51 -3.43 -3.24 8.24
N ILE A 52 -2.19 -3.69 8.12
CA ILE A 52 -1.52 -3.87 6.83
C ILE A 52 -1.33 -5.38 6.66
N CYS A 53 -1.96 -5.93 5.63
CA CYS A 53 -2.08 -7.38 5.44
C CYS A 53 -0.97 -8.01 4.58
N VAL A 54 -0.12 -7.20 3.97
CA VAL A 54 0.94 -7.68 3.08
C VAL A 54 2.26 -7.08 3.53
N GLU A 55 3.32 -7.89 3.51
CA GLU A 55 4.67 -7.40 3.82
C GLU A 55 5.33 -6.82 2.59
N ASP A 56 6.24 -5.88 2.82
CA ASP A 56 7.04 -5.27 1.76
C ASP A 56 7.78 -6.34 0.95
N GLY A 57 7.70 -6.23 -0.37
CA GLY A 57 8.37 -7.15 -1.26
C GLY A 57 7.62 -8.44 -1.55
N LYS A 58 6.40 -8.59 -1.07
CA LYS A 58 5.61 -9.82 -1.29
C LYS A 58 4.69 -9.68 -2.49
N PRO A 59 4.40 -10.80 -3.18
CA PRO A 59 3.48 -10.77 -4.31
C PRO A 59 2.04 -10.54 -3.87
N VAL A 60 1.28 -9.88 -4.73
CA VAL A 60 -0.15 -9.64 -4.50
C VAL A 60 -0.93 -10.05 -5.74
N GLU A 61 -2.20 -10.37 -5.54
CA GLU A 61 -3.11 -10.79 -6.60
C GLU A 61 -4.31 -9.86 -6.67
N TYR A 62 -4.99 -9.91 -7.80
CA TYR A 62 -6.20 -9.12 -8.01
C TYR A 62 -7.25 -9.50 -6.96
N GLY A 63 -7.82 -8.49 -6.33
CA GLY A 63 -8.85 -8.71 -5.31
C GLY A 63 -8.32 -9.00 -3.91
N GLN A 64 -7.00 -9.14 -3.76
CA GLN A 64 -6.40 -9.38 -2.46
C GLN A 64 -6.47 -8.14 -1.58
N VAL A 65 -6.81 -8.32 -0.32
CA VAL A 65 -6.84 -7.21 0.64
C VAL A 65 -5.41 -6.84 1.02
N ILE A 66 -5.06 -5.57 0.88
CA ILE A 66 -3.74 -5.04 1.21
C ILE A 66 -3.73 -4.43 2.60
N MET A 67 -4.73 -3.65 2.93
CA MET A 67 -4.85 -3.01 4.25
C MET A 67 -6.32 -2.79 4.60
N TYR A 68 -6.56 -2.65 5.90
CA TYR A 68 -7.86 -2.24 6.42
C TYR A 68 -7.76 -0.83 6.96
N VAL A 69 -8.78 -0.04 6.68
CA VAL A 69 -8.87 1.36 7.10
C VAL A 69 -10.13 1.55 7.93
N GLU A 70 -9.97 2.15 9.10
CA GLU A 70 -11.09 2.55 9.94
C GLU A 70 -11.49 3.97 9.59
N GLN A 71 -12.75 4.15 9.29
CA GLN A 71 -13.29 5.48 8.96
C GLN A 71 -13.93 6.15 10.16
#